data_8355f800df151e025c5c0757dbd87e06
#
_entry.id   8355f800df151e025c5c0757dbd87e06
#
_cell.length_a   1.000
_cell.length_b   1.000
_cell.length_c   1.000
_cell.angle_alpha   90.00
_cell.angle_beta   90.00
_cell.angle_gamma   90.00
#
_symmetry.space_group_name_H-M   'P 1'
#
loop_
_entity.id
_entity.type
_entity.pdbx_description
1 polymer ?
#
loop_
_entity_poly.entity_id
_entity_poly.type
_entity_poly.pdbx_seq_one_letter_code
_entity_poly.pdbx_strand_id
1 'polypeptide(L)'
;MKLETKPRLLIALAKVESASRHNVFKPSGIERHPTSGTFFVLAANGESIVEVSKDGALLGQMTFPKNVHPQAEGITFSSDNTLIISNEAASGRAKLLRYPMKKK
;
A
#
# COMPACT_ATOMS: atom_id res chain seq x y z
N MET A 1 -18.22 -5.91 -19.63
CA MET A 1 -17.32 -4.87 -19.06
C MET A 1 -16.41 -4.35 -20.16
N LYS A 2 -16.31 -3.06 -20.26
CA LYS A 2 -15.41 -2.44 -21.23
C LYS A 2 -14.41 -1.54 -20.51
N LEU A 3 -13.13 -1.78 -20.72
CA LEU A 3 -12.05 -0.98 -20.16
C LEU A 3 -11.48 -0.08 -21.26
N GLU A 4 -11.00 1.09 -20.84
CA GLU A 4 -10.22 1.93 -21.73
C GLU A 4 -8.93 1.22 -22.10
N THR A 5 -8.42 1.42 -23.31
CA THR A 5 -7.22 0.75 -23.77
C THR A 5 -5.94 1.37 -23.22
N LYS A 6 -6.02 2.59 -22.69
CA LYS A 6 -4.87 3.27 -22.10
C LYS A 6 -5.13 3.51 -20.62
N PRO A 7 -4.10 3.33 -19.79
CA PRO A 7 -4.26 3.65 -18.38
C PRO A 7 -4.42 5.15 -18.19
N ARG A 8 -5.20 5.56 -17.20
CA ARG A 8 -5.36 6.98 -16.85
C ARG A 8 -4.23 7.51 -15.98
N LEU A 9 -3.53 6.60 -15.30
CA LEU A 9 -2.47 6.97 -14.38
C LEU A 9 -1.35 5.96 -14.45
N LEU A 10 -0.14 6.46 -14.59
CA LEU A 10 1.07 5.65 -14.50
C LEU A 10 1.96 6.23 -13.41
N ILE A 11 2.34 5.41 -12.45
CA ILE A 11 3.23 5.82 -11.36
C ILE A 11 4.58 5.17 -11.56
N ALA A 12 5.61 6.00 -11.79
CA ALA A 12 6.96 5.49 -11.93
C ALA A 12 7.49 5.06 -10.56
N LEU A 13 8.01 3.83 -10.48
CA LEU A 13 8.47 3.27 -9.21
C LEU A 13 9.84 3.79 -8.77
N ALA A 14 10.59 4.46 -9.64
CA ALA A 14 11.94 4.90 -9.30
C ALA A 14 11.99 5.79 -8.06
N LYS A 15 11.06 6.74 -7.95
CA LYS A 15 10.99 7.63 -6.77
C LYS A 15 10.59 6.86 -5.52
N VAL A 16 9.71 5.89 -5.67
CA VAL A 16 9.24 5.07 -4.57
C VAL A 16 10.36 4.14 -4.11
N GLU A 17 11.07 3.53 -5.04
CA GLU A 17 12.18 2.63 -4.73
C GLU A 17 13.29 3.34 -3.97
N SER A 18 13.65 4.56 -4.36
CA SER A 18 14.70 5.31 -3.68
C SER A 18 14.33 5.67 -2.24
N ALA A 19 13.04 5.71 -1.93
CA ALA A 19 12.56 6.01 -0.58
C ALA A 19 12.32 4.76 0.26
N SER A 20 12.41 3.56 -0.31
CA SER A 20 12.13 2.32 0.40
C SER A 20 13.36 1.82 1.16
N ARG A 21 13.13 0.97 2.17
CA ARG A 21 14.18 0.42 3.03
C ARG A 21 15.28 -0.29 2.25
N HIS A 22 14.90 -1.02 1.21
CA HIS A 22 15.81 -1.87 0.46
C HIS A 22 16.07 -1.37 -0.96
N ASN A 23 15.71 -0.12 -1.24
CA ASN A 23 15.74 0.44 -2.59
C ASN A 23 15.00 -0.43 -3.62
N VAL A 24 14.03 -1.21 -3.11
CA VAL A 24 13.19 -2.08 -3.92
C VAL A 24 11.75 -1.88 -3.48
N PHE A 25 10.87 -1.67 -4.43
CA PHE A 25 9.45 -1.57 -4.15
C PHE A 25 8.70 -2.40 -5.18
N LYS A 26 8.20 -3.55 -4.72
CA LYS A 26 7.38 -4.43 -5.57
C LYS A 26 5.94 -4.36 -5.07
N PRO A 27 5.07 -3.67 -5.82
CA PRO A 27 3.68 -3.52 -5.38
C PRO A 27 3.00 -4.86 -5.23
N SER A 28 2.32 -5.07 -4.12
CA SER A 28 1.52 -6.26 -3.87
C SER A 28 0.05 -5.95 -3.66
N GLY A 29 -0.30 -4.68 -3.51
CA GLY A 29 -1.69 -4.28 -3.36
C GLY A 29 -1.83 -2.78 -3.48
N ILE A 30 -3.02 -2.35 -3.88
CA ILE A 30 -3.34 -0.93 -4.01
C ILE A 30 -4.79 -0.72 -3.61
N GLU A 31 -5.06 0.38 -2.92
CA GLU A 31 -6.42 0.76 -2.54
C GLU A 31 -6.54 2.27 -2.51
N ARG A 32 -7.71 2.75 -2.88
CA ARG A 32 -8.03 4.17 -2.83
C ARG A 32 -8.57 4.52 -1.45
N HIS A 33 -8.03 5.59 -0.85
CA HIS A 33 -8.53 6.08 0.42
C HIS A 33 -9.94 6.65 0.22
N PRO A 34 -10.92 6.24 1.03
CA PRO A 34 -12.33 6.61 0.78
C PRO A 34 -12.61 8.10 0.97
N THR A 35 -11.83 8.81 1.77
CA THR A 35 -12.04 10.25 2.02
C THR A 35 -11.14 11.11 1.17
N SER A 36 -9.84 10.85 1.16
CA SER A 36 -8.88 11.70 0.47
C SER A 36 -8.84 11.46 -1.04
N GLY A 37 -9.23 10.26 -1.49
CA GLY A 37 -9.15 9.89 -2.88
C GLY A 37 -7.73 9.60 -3.36
N THR A 38 -6.75 9.61 -2.46
CA THR A 38 -5.38 9.22 -2.76
C THR A 38 -5.26 7.70 -2.81
N PHE A 39 -4.17 7.21 -3.38
CA PHE A 39 -3.92 5.77 -3.46
C PHE A 39 -2.86 5.35 -2.46
N PHE A 40 -3.10 4.23 -1.79
CA PHE A 40 -2.13 3.60 -0.93
C PHE A 40 -1.64 2.34 -1.61
N VAL A 41 -0.32 2.24 -1.80
CA VAL A 41 0.30 1.12 -2.51
C VAL A 41 1.18 0.36 -1.53
N LEU A 42 0.90 -0.92 -1.42
CA LEU A 42 1.54 -1.82 -0.47
C LEU A 42 2.64 -2.60 -1.17
N ALA A 43 3.76 -2.80 -0.50
CA ALA A 43 4.83 -3.65 -1.02
C ALA A 43 5.26 -4.67 0.03
N ALA A 44 5.24 -5.94 -0.35
CA ALA A 44 5.68 -7.01 0.53
C ALA A 44 7.19 -7.01 0.71
N ASN A 45 7.92 -6.98 -0.42
CA ASN A 45 9.38 -7.05 -0.37
C ASN A 45 10.03 -5.79 0.22
N GLY A 46 9.42 -4.63 0.01
CA GLY A 46 9.90 -3.39 0.60
C GLY A 46 9.45 -3.18 2.02
N GLU A 47 8.59 -4.04 2.54
CA GLU A 47 8.01 -3.94 3.88
C GLU A 47 7.48 -2.54 4.16
N SER A 48 6.80 -1.96 3.17
CA SER A 48 6.40 -0.56 3.24
C SER A 48 5.09 -0.31 2.53
N ILE A 49 4.53 0.86 2.82
CA ILE A 49 3.35 1.37 2.15
C ILE A 49 3.60 2.82 1.78
N VAL A 50 3.17 3.22 0.61
CA VAL A 50 3.29 4.60 0.15
C VAL A 50 1.93 5.15 -0.17
N GLU A 51 1.78 6.45 0.03
CA GLU A 51 0.61 7.20 -0.40
C GLU A 51 0.99 8.06 -1.60
N VAL A 52 0.20 7.96 -2.66
CA VAL A 52 0.39 8.78 -3.86
C VAL A 52 -0.89 9.53 -4.19
N SER A 53 -0.72 10.72 -4.75
CA SER A 53 -1.86 11.55 -5.16
C SER A 53 -2.54 10.95 -6.38
N LYS A 54 -3.70 11.51 -6.73
CA LYS A 54 -4.40 11.14 -7.95
C LYS A 54 -3.54 11.34 -9.19
N ASP A 55 -2.60 12.26 -9.13
CA ASP A 55 -1.70 12.59 -10.25
C ASP A 55 -0.37 11.84 -10.17
N GLY A 56 -0.20 10.96 -9.20
CA GLY A 56 0.98 10.13 -9.09
C GLY A 56 2.12 10.71 -8.27
N ALA A 57 1.89 11.83 -7.57
CA ALA A 57 2.94 12.40 -6.70
C ALA A 57 3.05 11.61 -5.40
N LEU A 58 4.28 11.34 -4.96
CA LEU A 58 4.52 10.67 -3.69
C LEU A 58 4.19 11.64 -2.54
N LEU A 59 3.21 11.27 -1.71
CA LEU A 59 2.75 12.10 -0.60
C LEU A 59 3.33 11.65 0.73
N GLY A 60 3.61 10.38 0.90
CA GLY A 60 4.14 9.87 2.14
C GLY A 60 4.55 8.42 2.02
N GLN A 61 5.27 7.95 3.03
CA GLN A 61 5.73 6.58 3.10
C GLN A 61 5.85 6.16 4.55
N MET A 62 5.52 4.90 4.80
CA MET A 62 5.73 4.27 6.10
C MET A 62 6.37 2.92 5.89
N THR A 63 7.41 2.64 6.67
CA THR A 63 8.07 1.34 6.67
C THR A 63 7.59 0.57 7.89
N PHE A 64 7.21 -0.69 7.68
CA PHE A 64 6.77 -1.54 8.78
C PHE A 64 7.97 -2.14 9.50
N PRO A 65 7.89 -2.37 10.83
CA PRO A 65 8.89 -3.16 11.53
C PRO A 65 9.00 -4.54 10.92
N LYS A 66 10.18 -5.16 11.06
CA LYS A 66 10.39 -6.52 10.58
C LYS A 66 9.38 -7.49 11.19
N ASN A 67 8.93 -8.42 10.37
CA ASN A 67 8.05 -9.53 10.78
C ASN A 67 6.64 -9.12 11.19
N VAL A 68 6.27 -7.85 11.05
CA VAL A 68 4.87 -7.44 11.26
C VAL A 68 4.04 -7.85 10.05
N HIS A 69 4.56 -7.63 8.85
CA HIS A 69 3.90 -8.01 7.60
C HIS A 69 4.86 -8.83 6.74
N PRO A 70 5.09 -10.11 7.09
CA PRO A 70 6.07 -10.91 6.36
C PRO A 70 5.71 -11.13 4.88
N GLN A 71 4.42 -11.20 4.56
CA GLN A 71 3.95 -11.31 3.19
C GLN A 71 2.64 -10.56 3.04
N ALA A 72 2.73 -9.24 3.00
CA ALA A 72 1.56 -8.38 2.83
C ALA A 72 1.04 -8.53 1.40
N GLU A 73 -0.23 -8.92 1.24
CA GLU A 73 -0.84 -9.19 -0.06
C GLU A 73 -2.08 -8.36 -0.33
N GLY A 74 -2.83 -8.03 0.70
CA GLY A 74 -4.09 -7.33 0.52
C GLY A 74 -4.17 -6.05 1.33
N ILE A 75 -4.87 -5.08 0.80
CA ILE A 75 -5.05 -3.78 1.44
C ILE A 75 -6.49 -3.31 1.18
N THR A 76 -7.14 -2.80 2.20
CA THR A 76 -8.45 -2.18 2.06
C THR A 76 -8.66 -1.14 3.16
N PHE A 77 -9.67 -0.30 2.99
CA PHE A 77 -10.13 0.64 4.02
C PHE A 77 -11.55 0.32 4.41
N SER A 78 -11.83 0.36 5.70
CA SER A 78 -13.20 0.30 6.17
C SER A 78 -13.86 1.67 6.05
N SER A 79 -15.18 1.74 6.28
CA SER A 79 -15.94 2.98 6.13
C SER A 79 -15.48 4.09 7.07
N ASP A 80 -14.81 3.75 8.17
CA ASP A 80 -14.28 4.71 9.14
C ASP A 80 -12.81 5.06 8.87
N ASN A 81 -12.31 4.77 7.66
CA ASN A 81 -10.92 5.04 7.24
C ASN A 81 -9.87 4.20 7.96
N THR A 82 -10.25 3.11 8.61
CA THR A 82 -9.29 2.17 9.18
C THR A 82 -8.63 1.38 8.05
N LEU A 83 -7.31 1.38 8.02
CA LEU A 83 -6.54 0.59 7.07
C LEU A 83 -6.46 -0.85 7.54
N ILE A 84 -6.73 -1.78 6.64
CA ILE A 84 -6.65 -3.21 6.92
C ILE A 84 -5.68 -3.85 5.94
N ILE A 85 -4.69 -4.55 6.47
CA ILE A 85 -3.69 -5.27 5.67
C ILE A 85 -3.79 -6.74 5.98
N SER A 86 -3.89 -7.56 4.92
CA SER A 86 -3.85 -9.00 5.04
C SER A 86 -2.48 -9.54 4.68
N ASN A 87 -2.07 -10.58 5.38
CA ASN A 87 -0.78 -11.23 5.17
C ASN A 87 -1.00 -12.70 4.85
N GLU A 88 -0.34 -13.16 3.79
CA GLU A 88 -0.36 -14.57 3.43
C GLU A 88 0.48 -15.38 4.43
N ALA A 89 0.05 -16.60 4.70
CA ALA A 89 0.78 -17.48 5.59
C ALA A 89 1.92 -18.16 4.82
N ALA A 90 3.15 -17.71 5.03
CA ALA A 90 4.34 -18.39 4.52
C ALA A 90 4.62 -19.64 5.35
N SER A 91 4.56 -19.47 6.66
CA SER A 91 4.60 -20.55 7.65
C SER A 91 3.79 -20.07 8.83
N GLY A 92 2.80 -20.83 9.27
CA GLY A 92 1.91 -20.39 10.33
C GLY A 92 0.59 -19.87 9.82
N ARG A 93 0.02 -18.89 10.50
CA ARG A 93 -1.34 -18.42 10.22
C ARG A 93 -1.36 -17.13 9.41
N ALA A 94 -2.30 -17.03 8.48
CA ALA A 94 -2.64 -15.77 7.84
C ALA A 94 -3.12 -14.77 8.91
N LYS A 95 -2.84 -13.48 8.67
CA LYS A 95 -3.16 -12.42 9.63
C LYS A 95 -3.86 -11.26 8.95
N LEU A 96 -4.79 -10.66 9.67
CA LEU A 96 -5.38 -9.36 9.32
C LEU A 96 -4.98 -8.37 10.41
N LEU A 97 -4.38 -7.26 10.00
CA LEU A 97 -3.98 -6.20 10.92
C LEU A 97 -4.70 -4.91 10.56
N ARG A 98 -5.21 -4.21 11.59
CA ARG A 98 -5.99 -3.00 11.42
C ARG A 98 -5.22 -1.80 11.95
N TYR A 99 -5.24 -0.72 11.17
CA TYR A 99 -4.58 0.52 11.54
C TYR A 99 -5.59 1.67 11.50
N PRO A 100 -6.15 2.05 12.66
CA PRO A 100 -7.02 3.23 12.71
C PRO A 100 -6.25 4.49 12.33
N MET A 101 -6.95 5.45 11.73
CA MET A 101 -6.33 6.73 11.44
C MET A 101 -6.01 7.47 12.73
N LYS A 102 -4.81 8.05 12.80
CA LYS A 102 -4.47 8.92 13.91
C LYS A 102 -5.28 10.21 13.81
N LYS A 103 -5.84 10.62 14.93
CA LYS A 103 -6.48 11.93 15.01
C LYS A 103 -5.38 12.99 15.07
N LYS A 104 -5.57 14.04 14.30
CA LYS A 104 -4.67 15.18 14.34
C LYS A 104 -4.91 16.02 15.59
#